data_beb2be6d155e03643973f063b2e74d52
#
_entry.id   beb2be6d155e03643973f063b2e74d52
#
_cell.length_a   1.000
_cell.length_b   1.000
_cell.length_c   1.000
_cell.angle_alpha   90.00
_cell.angle_beta   90.00
_cell.angle_gamma   90.00
#
_symmetry.space_group_name_H-M   'P 1'
#
loop_
_entity.id
_entity.type
_entity.pdbx_description
1 polymer ?
#
loop_
_entity_poly.entity_id
_entity_poly.type
_entity_poly.pdbx_seq_one_letter_code
_entity_poly.pdbx_strand_id
1 'polypeptide(L)'
;MKIFYTLVFVLFCTTTFAQTDIELNKIKLTVEQINKDTSYTTRTLKNEQFLAKMTDGGGQLTGYFKNGELLKIIERIGLSSCININEYYLQDNKLIFVYIRGKEFKYIDSLSTFYSGVQTLTMDCRFLFQDDKLLKSFLNGSTRCSGQPSDSWARIYQDNFLRYLNLLTKR
;
A
#
# COMPACT_ATOMS: atom_id res chain seq x y z
N MET A 1 -4.85 33.57 38.21
CA MET A 1 -5.09 33.59 36.74
C MET A 1 -4.13 32.70 35.93
N LYS A 2 -2.85 32.53 36.31
CA LYS A 2 -1.86 31.67 35.58
C LYS A 2 -2.16 30.17 35.63
N ILE A 3 -2.76 29.63 36.67
CA ILE A 3 -3.07 28.20 36.85
C ILE A 3 -4.21 27.75 35.91
N PHE A 4 -5.14 28.63 35.61
CA PHE A 4 -6.29 28.29 34.73
C PHE A 4 -5.86 28.08 33.28
N TYR A 5 -4.87 28.77 32.77
CA TYR A 5 -4.35 28.61 31.42
C TYR A 5 -3.57 27.27 31.25
N THR A 6 -2.87 26.83 32.29
CA THR A 6 -2.11 25.57 32.25
C THR A 6 -3.06 24.34 32.20
N LEU A 7 -4.18 24.42 32.91
CA LEU A 7 -5.18 23.33 32.94
C LEU A 7 -5.92 23.18 31.58
N VAL A 8 -6.21 24.31 30.91
CA VAL A 8 -6.85 24.33 29.59
C VAL A 8 -5.90 23.77 28.52
N PHE A 9 -4.60 24.04 28.59
CA PHE A 9 -3.62 23.53 27.61
C PHE A 9 -3.40 22.02 27.70
N VAL A 10 -3.46 21.44 28.90
CA VAL A 10 -3.34 19.98 29.10
C VAL A 10 -4.57 19.22 28.56
N LEU A 11 -5.78 19.79 28.66
CA LEU A 11 -6.99 19.21 28.10
C LEU A 11 -6.98 19.16 26.54
N PHE A 12 -6.35 20.13 25.89
CA PHE A 12 -6.26 20.15 24.41
C PHE A 12 -5.30 19.08 23.85
N CYS A 13 -4.25 18.69 24.57
CA CYS A 13 -3.29 17.66 24.11
C CYS A 13 -3.87 16.24 24.17
N THR A 14 -4.80 15.92 25.05
CA THR A 14 -5.34 14.55 25.18
C THR A 14 -6.35 14.19 24.09
N THR A 15 -7.01 15.17 23.49
CA THR A 15 -8.02 14.93 22.43
C THR A 15 -7.39 14.49 21.10
N THR A 16 -6.17 14.95 20.78
CA THR A 16 -5.50 14.64 19.51
C THR A 16 -5.03 13.17 19.43
N PHE A 17 -4.56 12.57 20.49
CA PHE A 17 -4.13 11.16 20.50
C PHE A 17 -5.32 10.20 20.38
N ALA A 18 -6.41 10.46 21.09
CA ALA A 18 -7.62 9.65 21.03
C ALA A 18 -8.25 9.67 19.62
N GLN A 19 -8.20 10.79 18.92
CA GLN A 19 -8.73 10.91 17.58
C GLN A 19 -7.91 10.10 16.55
N THR A 20 -6.59 10.08 16.69
CA THR A 20 -5.72 9.29 15.80
C THR A 20 -6.01 7.78 15.92
N ASP A 21 -6.17 7.26 17.14
CA ASP A 21 -6.46 5.85 17.36
C ASP A 21 -7.83 5.43 16.83
N ILE A 22 -8.83 6.29 16.91
CA ILE A 22 -10.16 6.07 16.33
C ILE A 22 -10.07 5.95 14.80
N GLU A 23 -9.34 6.86 14.13
CA GLU A 23 -9.16 6.83 12.68
C GLU A 23 -8.35 5.61 12.22
N LEU A 24 -7.31 5.21 12.95
CA LEU A 24 -6.56 3.98 12.67
C LEU A 24 -7.46 2.74 12.72
N ASN A 25 -8.32 2.64 13.74
CA ASN A 25 -9.26 1.54 13.87
C ASN A 25 -10.31 1.54 12.74
N LYS A 26 -10.81 2.71 12.34
CA LYS A 26 -11.75 2.85 11.23
C LYS A 26 -11.14 2.37 9.91
N ILE A 27 -9.91 2.79 9.60
CA ILE A 27 -9.17 2.32 8.41
C ILE A 27 -9.01 0.80 8.45
N LYS A 28 -8.61 0.24 9.58
CA LYS A 28 -8.44 -1.20 9.76
C LYS A 28 -9.73 -1.97 9.48
N LEU A 29 -10.85 -1.55 10.06
CA LEU A 29 -12.16 -2.19 9.85
C LEU A 29 -12.59 -2.10 8.38
N THR A 30 -12.39 -0.95 7.72
CA THR A 30 -12.69 -0.78 6.29
C THR A 30 -11.86 -1.74 5.43
N VAL A 31 -10.55 -1.84 5.67
CA VAL A 31 -9.65 -2.77 4.97
C VAL A 31 -10.07 -4.23 5.19
N GLU A 32 -10.44 -4.60 6.41
CA GLU A 32 -10.95 -5.95 6.72
C GLU A 32 -12.25 -6.25 5.98
N GLN A 33 -13.18 -5.30 5.91
CA GLN A 33 -14.45 -5.45 5.17
C GLN A 33 -14.17 -5.64 3.67
N ILE A 34 -13.31 -4.82 3.08
CA ILE A 34 -12.90 -4.95 1.68
C ILE A 34 -12.27 -6.32 1.41
N ASN A 35 -11.42 -6.82 2.30
CA ASN A 35 -10.77 -8.13 2.10
C ASN A 35 -11.69 -9.34 2.31
N LYS A 36 -12.74 -9.21 3.12
CA LYS A 36 -13.75 -10.29 3.34
C LYS A 36 -14.75 -10.41 2.19
N ASP A 37 -14.96 -9.33 1.44
CA ASP A 37 -15.89 -9.35 0.31
C ASP A 37 -15.30 -10.11 -0.88
N THR A 38 -16.10 -10.94 -1.52
CA THR A 38 -15.72 -11.73 -2.71
C THR A 38 -16.51 -11.34 -3.95
N SER A 39 -17.41 -10.36 -3.85
CA SER A 39 -18.35 -9.99 -4.91
C SER A 39 -17.84 -8.86 -5.83
N TYR A 40 -16.53 -8.83 -6.09
CA TYR A 40 -15.91 -7.82 -6.96
C TYR A 40 -15.99 -8.17 -8.44
N THR A 41 -16.22 -7.16 -9.28
CA THR A 41 -15.79 -7.19 -10.67
C THR A 41 -14.36 -6.69 -10.77
N THR A 42 -13.56 -7.23 -11.67
CA THR A 42 -12.14 -6.88 -11.79
C THR A 42 -11.79 -6.34 -13.16
N ARG A 43 -10.86 -5.39 -13.20
CA ARG A 43 -10.18 -4.93 -14.41
C ARG A 43 -8.68 -5.11 -14.22
N THR A 44 -8.04 -5.82 -15.16
CA THR A 44 -6.61 -6.12 -15.09
C THR A 44 -5.87 -5.53 -16.28
N LEU A 45 -4.78 -4.83 -16.00
CA LEU A 45 -3.80 -4.33 -16.96
C LEU A 45 -2.49 -5.11 -16.78
N LYS A 46 -1.79 -5.37 -17.88
CA LYS A 46 -0.53 -6.12 -17.87
C LYS A 46 0.57 -5.34 -18.57
N ASN A 47 1.78 -5.46 -18.06
CA ASN A 47 3.01 -4.98 -18.70
C ASN A 47 2.90 -3.52 -19.16
N GLU A 48 3.08 -3.26 -20.44
CA GLU A 48 3.12 -1.94 -21.08
C GLU A 48 1.83 -1.13 -20.89
N GLN A 49 0.73 -1.78 -20.49
CA GLN A 49 -0.53 -1.07 -20.22
C GLN A 49 -0.45 -0.18 -18.97
N PHE A 50 0.52 -0.44 -18.08
CA PHE A 50 0.70 0.37 -16.87
C PHE A 50 2.16 0.59 -16.44
N LEU A 51 3.10 -0.24 -16.88
CA LEU A 51 4.52 -0.07 -16.62
C LEU A 51 5.14 0.93 -17.59
N ALA A 52 5.90 1.89 -17.09
CA ALA A 52 6.68 2.81 -17.92
C ALA A 52 7.89 2.11 -18.56
N LYS A 53 8.42 1.05 -17.94
CA LYS A 53 9.53 0.24 -18.40
C LYS A 53 9.26 -1.22 -18.03
N MET A 54 9.47 -2.13 -18.99
CA MET A 54 9.34 -3.56 -18.75
C MET A 54 10.35 -4.06 -17.73
N THR A 55 9.91 -5.02 -16.93
CA THR A 55 10.72 -5.73 -15.95
C THR A 55 10.81 -7.22 -16.31
N ASP A 56 11.85 -7.93 -15.85
CA ASP A 56 12.12 -9.32 -16.22
C ASP A 56 10.96 -10.27 -15.85
N GLY A 57 10.30 -10.04 -14.74
CA GLY A 57 9.15 -10.81 -14.26
C GLY A 57 7.79 -10.23 -14.68
N GLY A 58 7.79 -9.16 -15.48
CA GLY A 58 6.56 -8.47 -15.93
C GLY A 58 5.80 -7.79 -14.79
N GLY A 59 4.62 -7.28 -15.13
CA GLY A 59 3.75 -6.61 -14.18
C GLY A 59 2.28 -6.90 -14.40
N GLN A 60 1.51 -6.79 -13.34
CA GLN A 60 0.05 -6.89 -13.34
C GLN A 60 -0.53 -5.84 -12.39
N LEU A 61 -1.52 -5.10 -12.86
CA LEU A 61 -2.29 -4.14 -12.08
C LEU A 61 -3.76 -4.55 -12.15
N THR A 62 -4.36 -4.87 -10.99
CA THR A 62 -5.76 -5.30 -10.92
C THR A 62 -6.55 -4.37 -10.03
N GLY A 63 -7.59 -3.76 -10.58
CA GLY A 63 -8.60 -3.00 -9.85
C GLY A 63 -9.79 -3.88 -9.48
N TYR A 64 -10.30 -3.74 -8.26
CA TYR A 64 -11.45 -4.45 -7.70
C TYR A 64 -12.59 -3.45 -7.49
N PHE A 65 -13.69 -3.67 -8.19
CA PHE A 65 -14.84 -2.77 -8.23
C PHE A 65 -16.06 -3.44 -7.61
N LYS A 66 -16.82 -2.64 -6.86
CA LYS A 66 -18.15 -3.01 -6.35
C LYS A 66 -19.12 -1.87 -6.64
N ASN A 67 -20.24 -2.19 -7.27
CA ASN A 67 -21.25 -1.22 -7.69
C ASN A 67 -20.68 -0.04 -8.52
N GLY A 68 -19.63 -0.31 -9.30
CA GLY A 68 -18.94 0.71 -10.12
C GLY A 68 -17.86 1.51 -9.37
N GLU A 69 -17.74 1.36 -8.06
CA GLU A 69 -16.72 2.02 -7.25
C GLU A 69 -15.46 1.16 -7.13
N LEU A 70 -14.28 1.77 -7.32
CA LEU A 70 -12.98 1.11 -7.13
C LEU A 70 -12.63 1.13 -5.64
N LEU A 71 -12.50 -0.04 -5.03
CA LEU A 71 -12.25 -0.18 -3.59
C LEU A 71 -10.84 -0.70 -3.27
N LYS A 72 -10.24 -1.47 -4.19
CA LYS A 72 -8.90 -2.03 -4.00
C LYS A 72 -8.14 -2.07 -5.32
N ILE A 73 -6.83 -1.81 -5.26
CA ILE A 73 -5.91 -2.03 -6.38
C ILE A 73 -4.81 -2.97 -5.88
N ILE A 74 -4.46 -3.97 -6.69
CA ILE A 74 -3.27 -4.80 -6.46
C ILE A 74 -2.31 -4.60 -7.63
N GLU A 75 -1.13 -4.12 -7.30
CA GLU A 75 0.02 -4.07 -8.20
C GLU A 75 0.97 -5.20 -7.87
N ARG A 76 1.39 -5.93 -8.89
CA ARG A 76 2.39 -6.98 -8.78
C ARG A 76 3.48 -6.74 -9.83
N ILE A 77 4.72 -6.57 -9.39
CA ILE A 77 5.88 -6.36 -10.27
C ILE A 77 6.92 -7.44 -9.98
N GLY A 78 7.20 -8.27 -10.98
CA GLY A 78 8.25 -9.28 -10.94
C GLY A 78 9.57 -8.68 -11.43
N LEU A 79 10.64 -8.96 -10.70
CA LEU A 79 12.01 -8.59 -11.02
C LEU A 79 12.86 -9.87 -11.08
N SER A 80 14.12 -9.76 -11.50
CA SER A 80 14.99 -10.94 -11.67
C SER A 80 15.19 -11.75 -10.38
N SER A 81 15.21 -11.09 -9.21
CA SER A 81 15.54 -11.73 -7.92
C SER A 81 14.47 -11.58 -6.85
N CYS A 82 13.38 -10.89 -7.15
CA CYS A 82 12.32 -10.61 -6.19
C CYS A 82 11.00 -10.25 -6.88
N ILE A 83 9.94 -10.17 -6.05
CA ILE A 83 8.64 -9.68 -6.47
C ILE A 83 8.13 -8.68 -5.45
N ASN A 84 7.61 -7.55 -5.92
CA ASN A 84 6.90 -6.56 -5.13
C ASN A 84 5.39 -6.70 -5.36
N ILE A 85 4.63 -6.71 -4.27
CA ILE A 85 3.16 -6.77 -4.26
C ILE A 85 2.68 -5.61 -3.41
N ASN A 86 2.00 -4.65 -4.04
CA ASN A 86 1.48 -3.47 -3.40
C ASN A 86 -0.04 -3.47 -3.48
N GLU A 87 -0.70 -3.35 -2.35
CA GLU A 87 -2.15 -3.29 -2.25
C GLU A 87 -2.57 -1.89 -1.80
N TYR A 88 -3.44 -1.25 -2.56
CA TYR A 88 -3.99 0.07 -2.26
C TYR A 88 -5.47 -0.09 -1.95
N TYR A 89 -5.93 0.50 -0.86
CA TYR A 89 -7.31 0.45 -0.41
C TYR A 89 -7.90 1.85 -0.42
N LEU A 90 -9.12 1.93 -0.93
CA LEU A 90 -9.82 3.18 -1.17
C LEU A 90 -11.12 3.25 -0.37
N GLN A 91 -11.47 4.46 0.01
CA GLN A 91 -12.80 4.82 0.49
C GLN A 91 -13.17 6.17 -0.13
N ASP A 92 -14.35 6.27 -0.74
CA ASP A 92 -14.83 7.49 -1.40
C ASP A 92 -13.81 8.05 -2.43
N ASN A 93 -13.19 7.17 -3.22
CA ASN A 93 -12.11 7.45 -4.17
C ASN A 93 -10.83 8.07 -3.57
N LYS A 94 -10.68 8.05 -2.24
CA LYS A 94 -9.46 8.48 -1.55
C LYS A 94 -8.65 7.28 -1.09
N LEU A 95 -7.31 7.41 -1.15
CA LEU A 95 -6.39 6.42 -0.62
C LEU A 95 -6.44 6.45 0.91
N ILE A 96 -6.77 5.31 1.55
CA ILE A 96 -6.79 5.18 3.01
C ILE A 96 -5.67 4.28 3.53
N PHE A 97 -5.20 3.30 2.73
CA PHE A 97 -4.21 2.35 3.18
C PHE A 97 -3.39 1.78 2.02
N VAL A 98 -2.08 1.62 2.23
CA VAL A 98 -1.19 0.89 1.34
C VAL A 98 -0.49 -0.21 2.11
N TYR A 99 -0.53 -1.43 1.59
CA TYR A 99 0.20 -2.58 2.11
C TYR A 99 1.21 -3.07 1.08
N ILE A 100 2.47 -3.11 1.48
CA ILE A 100 3.61 -3.42 0.63
C ILE A 100 4.26 -4.70 1.11
N ARG A 101 4.40 -5.66 0.22
CA ARG A 101 5.12 -6.90 0.47
C ARG A 101 6.22 -7.09 -0.56
N GLY A 102 7.43 -7.20 -0.09
CA GLY A 102 8.59 -7.58 -0.88
C GLY A 102 8.99 -9.03 -0.58
N LYS A 103 9.08 -9.85 -1.62
CA LYS A 103 9.50 -11.25 -1.50
C LYS A 103 10.74 -11.48 -2.35
N GLU A 104 11.76 -12.11 -1.77
CA GLU A 104 12.97 -12.49 -2.48
C GLU A 104 12.92 -13.93 -2.96
N PHE A 105 13.50 -14.17 -4.13
CA PHE A 105 13.65 -15.51 -4.68
C PHE A 105 14.88 -16.19 -4.09
N LYS A 106 14.80 -17.50 -3.92
CA LYS A 106 15.94 -18.30 -3.48
C LYS A 106 17.03 -18.27 -4.54
N TYR A 107 18.27 -17.90 -4.16
CA TYR A 107 19.43 -18.05 -5.01
C TYR A 107 19.91 -19.51 -4.99
N ILE A 108 20.26 -20.06 -6.17
CA ILE A 108 20.80 -21.40 -6.34
C ILE A 108 22.23 -21.27 -6.84
N ASP A 109 23.20 -21.51 -5.95
CA ASP A 109 24.63 -21.33 -6.23
C ASP A 109 25.12 -22.17 -7.40
N SER A 110 24.69 -23.45 -7.47
CA SER A 110 25.09 -24.38 -8.54
C SER A 110 24.65 -23.95 -9.93
N LEU A 111 23.61 -23.11 -10.03
CA LEU A 111 23.03 -22.62 -11.29
C LEU A 111 23.34 -21.12 -11.50
N SER A 112 23.95 -20.47 -10.52
CA SER A 112 24.21 -19.02 -10.51
C SER A 112 22.97 -18.19 -10.88
N THR A 113 21.78 -18.58 -10.38
CA THR A 113 20.51 -17.94 -10.72
C THR A 113 19.52 -17.90 -9.56
N PHE A 114 18.48 -17.10 -9.70
CA PHE A 114 17.36 -17.02 -8.75
C PHE A 114 16.21 -17.92 -9.19
N TYR A 115 15.68 -18.68 -8.24
CA TYR A 115 14.53 -19.58 -8.46
C TYR A 115 13.26 -18.97 -7.90
N SER A 116 12.39 -18.49 -8.77
CA SER A 116 11.13 -17.82 -8.42
C SER A 116 10.07 -18.72 -7.78
N GLY A 117 10.23 -20.04 -7.87
CA GLY A 117 9.33 -21.02 -7.24
C GLY A 117 9.42 -21.04 -5.71
N VAL A 118 10.52 -20.54 -5.12
CA VAL A 118 10.68 -20.39 -3.68
C VAL A 118 10.83 -18.91 -3.35
N GLN A 119 9.88 -18.36 -2.58
CA GLN A 119 9.78 -16.95 -2.25
C GLN A 119 9.77 -16.75 -0.73
N THR A 120 10.63 -15.88 -0.23
CA THR A 120 10.69 -15.50 1.20
C THR A 120 10.22 -14.06 1.35
N LEU A 121 9.25 -13.80 2.24
CA LEU A 121 8.83 -12.46 2.60
C LEU A 121 9.96 -11.79 3.39
N THR A 122 10.52 -10.72 2.85
CA THR A 122 11.64 -9.97 3.45
C THR A 122 11.28 -8.52 3.76
N MET A 123 10.19 -8.02 3.20
CA MET A 123 9.69 -6.67 3.48
C MET A 123 8.16 -6.69 3.66
N ASP A 124 7.68 -6.06 4.73
CA ASP A 124 6.27 -5.89 5.09
C ASP A 124 6.08 -4.46 5.62
N CYS A 125 5.52 -3.58 4.80
CA CYS A 125 5.32 -2.18 5.16
C CYS A 125 3.87 -1.77 4.98
N ARG A 126 3.41 -0.85 5.84
CA ARG A 126 2.05 -0.33 5.83
C ARG A 126 2.07 1.17 5.98
N PHE A 127 1.28 1.86 5.16
CA PHE A 127 1.07 3.30 5.22
C PHE A 127 -0.43 3.56 5.34
N LEU A 128 -0.82 4.34 6.35
CA LEU A 128 -2.21 4.73 6.61
C LEU A 128 -2.35 6.21 6.31
N PHE A 129 -3.42 6.55 5.60
CA PHE A 129 -3.66 7.92 5.13
C PHE A 129 -5.02 8.42 5.61
N GLN A 130 -5.07 9.73 5.87
CA GLN A 130 -6.30 10.47 6.11
C GLN A 130 -6.20 11.82 5.37
N ASP A 131 -7.19 12.12 4.54
CA ASP A 131 -7.27 13.36 3.75
C ASP A 131 -5.95 13.66 3.02
N ASP A 132 -5.46 12.63 2.29
CA ASP A 132 -4.23 12.67 1.51
C ASP A 132 -2.94 12.95 2.31
N LYS A 133 -2.98 12.81 3.63
CA LYS A 133 -1.82 12.94 4.51
C LYS A 133 -1.46 11.61 5.13
N LEU A 134 -0.15 11.33 5.23
CA LEU A 134 0.32 10.17 5.98
C LEU A 134 -0.04 10.34 7.46
N LEU A 135 -0.88 9.44 7.96
CA LEU A 135 -1.29 9.38 9.37
C LEU A 135 -0.32 8.55 10.19
N LYS A 136 0.08 7.38 9.67
CA LYS A 136 1.00 6.45 10.32
C LYS A 136 1.65 5.51 9.32
N SER A 137 2.88 5.10 9.62
CA SER A 137 3.58 4.04 8.89
C SER A 137 4.04 2.93 9.83
N PHE A 138 4.16 1.72 9.28
CA PHE A 138 4.82 0.57 9.90
C PHE A 138 5.79 0.02 8.86
N LEU A 139 7.08 0.10 9.16
CA LEU A 139 8.16 -0.23 8.24
C LEU A 139 8.92 -1.43 8.79
N ASN A 140 8.90 -2.55 8.07
CA ASN A 140 9.59 -3.75 8.50
C ASN A 140 10.32 -4.41 7.33
N GLY A 141 11.59 -4.71 7.53
CA GLY A 141 12.44 -5.39 6.57
C GLY A 141 12.84 -4.54 5.37
N SER A 142 13.45 -5.18 4.39
CA SER A 142 13.85 -4.60 3.10
C SER A 142 14.00 -5.71 2.07
N THR A 143 14.07 -5.35 0.79
CA THR A 143 14.43 -6.29 -0.27
C THR A 143 15.66 -5.79 -1.01
N ARG A 144 16.41 -6.72 -1.61
CA ARG A 144 17.52 -6.36 -2.53
C ARG A 144 17.07 -5.54 -3.73
N CYS A 145 15.76 -5.56 -4.05
CA CYS A 145 15.20 -4.85 -5.19
C CYS A 145 14.62 -3.47 -4.84
N SER A 146 14.30 -3.22 -3.56
CA SER A 146 13.61 -1.98 -3.15
C SER A 146 14.40 -1.16 -2.11
N GLY A 147 15.44 -1.76 -1.49
CA GLY A 147 16.21 -1.10 -0.44
C GLY A 147 15.42 -0.90 0.86
N GLN A 148 15.88 0.04 1.67
CA GLN A 148 15.29 0.35 2.99
C GLN A 148 14.06 1.24 2.86
N PRO A 149 12.91 0.85 3.43
CA PRO A 149 11.72 1.68 3.42
C PRO A 149 11.86 2.89 4.35
N SER A 150 11.16 3.97 4.01
CA SER A 150 11.07 5.19 4.82
C SER A 150 9.71 5.85 4.64
N ASP A 151 9.37 6.81 5.51
CA ASP A 151 8.11 7.56 5.42
C ASP A 151 7.99 8.35 4.10
N SER A 152 9.12 8.71 3.48
CA SER A 152 9.12 9.38 2.18
C SER A 152 8.49 8.53 1.05
N TRP A 153 8.45 7.20 1.22
CA TRP A 153 7.78 6.30 0.26
C TRP A 153 6.27 6.53 0.19
N ALA A 154 5.67 7.05 1.26
CA ALA A 154 4.24 7.37 1.25
C ALA A 154 3.84 8.22 0.05
N ARG A 155 4.65 9.25 -0.31
CA ARG A 155 4.40 10.10 -1.47
C ARG A 155 4.49 9.33 -2.78
N ILE A 156 5.48 8.45 -2.93
CA ILE A 156 5.64 7.62 -4.14
C ILE A 156 4.39 6.76 -4.36
N TYR A 157 3.85 6.17 -3.29
CA TYR A 157 2.64 5.35 -3.38
C TYR A 157 1.38 6.17 -3.63
N GLN A 158 1.29 7.40 -3.11
CA GLN A 158 0.21 8.33 -3.47
C GLN A 158 0.25 8.71 -4.95
N ASP A 159 1.42 9.05 -5.48
CA ASP A 159 1.59 9.38 -6.90
C ASP A 159 1.26 8.17 -7.80
N ASN A 160 1.71 6.98 -7.43
CA ASN A 160 1.34 5.74 -8.11
C ASN A 160 -0.17 5.47 -8.05
N PHE A 161 -0.79 5.65 -6.89
CA PHE A 161 -2.23 5.50 -6.71
C PHE A 161 -3.02 6.39 -7.68
N LEU A 162 -2.70 7.68 -7.75
CA LEU A 162 -3.37 8.62 -8.66
C LEU A 162 -3.25 8.19 -10.13
N ARG A 163 -2.08 7.71 -10.53
CA ARG A 163 -1.84 7.16 -11.87
C ARG A 163 -2.69 5.91 -12.12
N TYR A 164 -2.75 4.97 -11.17
CA TYR A 164 -3.50 3.72 -11.30
C TYR A 164 -5.01 3.94 -11.28
N LEU A 165 -5.50 4.85 -10.43
CA LEU A 165 -6.89 5.27 -10.43
C LEU A 165 -7.30 5.73 -11.84
N ASN A 166 -6.50 6.63 -12.45
CA ASN A 166 -6.77 7.13 -13.79
C ASN A 166 -6.76 6.02 -14.86
N LEU A 167 -5.77 5.09 -14.81
CA LEU A 167 -5.68 3.98 -15.78
C LEU A 167 -6.85 2.99 -15.67
N LEU A 168 -7.29 2.71 -14.45
CA LEU A 168 -8.33 1.72 -14.19
C LEU A 168 -9.75 2.27 -14.38
N THR A 169 -9.97 3.59 -14.22
CA THR A 169 -11.31 4.22 -14.34
C THR A 169 -11.58 4.84 -15.70
N LYS A 170 -10.56 5.14 -16.51
CA LYS A 170 -10.79 5.57 -17.90
C LYS A 170 -11.52 4.47 -18.68
N ARG A 171 -12.66 4.84 -19.26
CA ARG A 171 -13.44 4.03 -20.20
C ARG A 171 -12.82 4.06 -21.59
#